data_1728d09eb3c8a1c3d0aa6b31584528e1
#
_entry.id   1728d09eb3c8a1c3d0aa6b31584528e1
#
_cell.length_a   1.000
_cell.length_b   1.000
_cell.length_c   1.000
_cell.angle_alpha   90.00
_cell.angle_beta   90.00
_cell.angle_gamma   90.00
#
_symmetry.space_group_name_H-M   'P 1'
#
loop_
_entity.id
_entity.type
_entity.pdbx_description
1 polymer ?
#
loop_
_entity_poly.entity_id
_entity_poly.type
_entity_poly.pdbx_seq_one_letter_code
_entity_poly.pdbx_strand_id
1 'polypeptide(L)'
;MSTNQASLPIASQEDVVIVRQAVRKAGVEAGFTLVDQTKIITAASELARNAFIHGGGGTVLIERMEEGARKGLRLTFTDQGPGIPDIEKALKDGYTSGNGLGLGLGGAKRLSNEFSIWSEPAKGTRVTITRWKS
;
A
#
# COMPACT_ATOMS: atom_id res chain seq x y z
N MET A 1 22.09 -15.31 1.09
CA MET A 1 20.66 -15.39 0.82
C MET A 1 20.13 -14.01 0.45
N SER A 2 19.50 -13.90 -0.68
CA SER A 2 18.93 -12.61 -1.07
C SER A 2 17.66 -12.36 -0.27
N THR A 3 17.50 -11.15 0.22
CA THR A 3 16.29 -10.73 0.89
C THR A 3 15.25 -10.36 -0.15
N ASN A 4 14.07 -10.96 -0.07
CA ASN A 4 12.98 -10.65 -0.95
C ASN A 4 12.02 -9.64 -0.30
N GLN A 5 12.51 -8.91 0.69
CA GLN A 5 11.68 -7.91 1.38
C GLN A 5 12.52 -6.71 1.79
N ALA A 6 11.82 -5.59 1.91
CA ALA A 6 12.41 -4.34 2.37
C ALA A 6 11.39 -3.60 3.23
N SER A 7 11.86 -2.99 4.31
CA SER A 7 11.01 -2.18 5.18
C SER A 7 11.46 -0.73 5.09
N LEU A 8 10.50 0.19 4.90
CA LEU A 8 10.76 1.61 4.75
C LEU A 8 9.89 2.42 5.71
N PRO A 9 10.43 3.51 6.26
CA PRO A 9 9.64 4.40 7.11
C PRO A 9 8.74 5.29 6.26
N ILE A 10 7.63 5.70 6.85
CA ILE A 10 6.72 6.69 6.25
C ILE A 10 6.51 7.78 7.31
N ALA A 11 7.39 8.77 7.33
CA ALA A 11 7.34 9.83 8.33
C ALA A 11 7.26 11.23 7.70
N SER A 12 7.31 11.32 6.37
CA SER A 12 7.31 12.59 5.66
C SER A 12 6.74 12.38 4.26
N GLN A 13 6.45 13.48 3.58
CA GLN A 13 6.05 13.43 2.18
C GLN A 13 7.14 12.88 1.28
N GLU A 14 8.40 13.15 1.63
CA GLU A 14 9.53 12.62 0.89
C GLU A 14 9.60 11.10 0.98
N ASP A 15 9.23 10.55 2.13
CA ASP A 15 9.17 9.10 2.31
C ASP A 15 8.14 8.47 1.38
N VAL A 16 7.03 9.14 1.13
CA VAL A 16 6.02 8.65 0.18
C VAL A 16 6.62 8.50 -1.22
N VAL A 17 7.44 9.47 -1.64
CA VAL A 17 8.14 9.40 -2.92
C VAL A 17 9.11 8.21 -2.94
N ILE A 18 9.85 8.02 -1.87
CA ILE A 18 10.80 6.90 -1.75
C ILE A 18 10.07 5.56 -1.83
N VAL A 19 8.93 5.44 -1.18
CA VAL A 19 8.11 4.22 -1.24
C VAL A 19 7.67 3.95 -2.69
N ARG A 20 7.21 4.98 -3.40
CA ARG A 20 6.80 4.83 -4.79
C ARG A 20 7.94 4.31 -5.68
N GLN A 21 9.14 4.87 -5.50
CA GLN A 21 10.30 4.45 -6.26
C GLN A 21 10.70 3.01 -5.94
N ALA A 22 10.65 2.63 -4.66
CA ALA A 22 10.98 1.28 -4.22
C ALA A 22 9.97 0.26 -4.78
N VAL A 23 8.69 0.60 -4.77
CA VAL A 23 7.64 -0.27 -5.32
C VAL A 23 7.81 -0.42 -6.82
N ARG A 24 8.13 0.65 -7.53
CA ARG A 24 8.40 0.58 -8.98
C ARG A 24 9.56 -0.36 -9.27
N LYS A 25 10.66 -0.21 -8.55
CA LYS A 25 11.83 -1.06 -8.73
C LYS A 25 11.48 -2.53 -8.49
N ALA A 26 10.76 -2.80 -7.40
CA ALA A 26 10.36 -4.17 -7.08
C ALA A 26 9.45 -4.75 -8.17
N GLY A 27 8.54 -3.94 -8.71
CA GLY A 27 7.65 -4.37 -9.79
C GLY A 27 8.41 -4.71 -11.05
N VAL A 28 9.37 -3.88 -11.44
CA VAL A 28 10.23 -4.14 -12.59
C VAL A 28 10.99 -5.46 -12.40
N GLU A 29 11.55 -5.64 -11.21
CA GLU A 29 12.31 -6.86 -10.90
C GLU A 29 11.43 -8.10 -10.88
N ALA A 30 10.16 -7.96 -10.52
CA ALA A 30 9.20 -9.06 -10.55
C ALA A 30 8.64 -9.34 -11.96
N GLY A 31 9.01 -8.51 -12.93
CA GLY A 31 8.56 -8.69 -14.31
C GLY A 31 7.18 -8.09 -14.59
N PHE A 32 6.73 -7.16 -13.77
CA PHE A 32 5.43 -6.51 -13.97
C PHE A 32 5.39 -5.73 -15.28
N THR A 33 4.26 -5.82 -15.99
CA THR A 33 4.01 -4.95 -17.14
C THR A 33 3.89 -3.51 -16.67
N LEU A 34 3.96 -2.56 -17.60
CA LEU A 34 3.80 -1.16 -17.27
C LEU A 34 2.43 -0.90 -16.60
N VAL A 35 1.39 -1.58 -17.06
CA VAL A 35 0.05 -1.46 -16.47
C VAL A 35 0.05 -1.95 -15.03
N ASP A 36 0.63 -3.12 -14.77
CA ASP A 36 0.71 -3.65 -13.40
C ASP A 36 1.54 -2.74 -12.50
N GLN A 37 2.66 -2.23 -13.02
CA GLN A 37 3.48 -1.27 -12.27
C GLN A 37 2.68 -0.05 -11.88
N THR A 38 1.96 0.54 -12.82
CA THR A 38 1.17 1.75 -12.59
C THR A 38 0.10 1.50 -11.51
N LYS A 39 -0.57 0.36 -11.58
CA LYS A 39 -1.62 0.02 -10.62
C LYS A 39 -1.06 -0.14 -9.20
N ILE A 40 0.03 -0.87 -9.04
CA ILE A 40 0.60 -1.10 -7.70
C ILE A 40 1.22 0.19 -7.14
N ILE A 41 1.84 1.00 -7.99
CA ILE A 41 2.42 2.28 -7.55
C ILE A 41 1.33 3.24 -7.09
N THR A 42 0.22 3.30 -7.83
CA THR A 42 -0.91 4.15 -7.45
C THR A 42 -1.50 3.71 -6.12
N ALA A 43 -1.73 2.41 -5.94
CA ALA A 43 -2.23 1.88 -4.67
C ALA A 43 -1.26 2.19 -3.53
N ALA A 44 0.03 1.97 -3.74
CA ALA A 44 1.05 2.23 -2.74
C ALA A 44 1.10 3.71 -2.34
N SER A 45 0.97 4.61 -3.31
CA SER A 45 0.94 6.05 -3.05
C SER A 45 -0.21 6.44 -2.12
N GLU A 46 -1.40 5.92 -2.41
CA GLU A 46 -2.57 6.23 -1.59
C GLU A 46 -2.42 5.69 -0.17
N LEU A 47 -1.93 4.47 -0.02
CA LEU A 47 -1.77 3.86 1.30
C LEU A 47 -0.64 4.51 2.10
N ALA A 48 0.46 4.89 1.44
CA ALA A 48 1.54 5.61 2.11
C ALA A 48 1.08 6.99 2.59
N ARG A 49 0.30 7.70 1.77
CA ARG A 49 -0.24 9.00 2.15
C ARG A 49 -1.21 8.86 3.32
N ASN A 50 -2.06 7.83 3.30
CA ASN A 50 -2.98 7.59 4.41
C ASN A 50 -2.21 7.34 5.72
N ALA A 51 -1.16 6.54 5.67
CA ALA A 51 -0.34 6.29 6.86
C ALA A 51 0.32 7.58 7.36
N PHE A 52 0.81 8.43 6.45
CA PHE A 52 1.44 9.69 6.82
C PHE A 52 0.42 10.70 7.34
N ILE A 53 -0.66 10.94 6.59
CA ILE A 53 -1.60 12.02 6.90
C ILE A 53 -2.51 11.66 8.07
N HIS A 54 -3.09 10.46 8.04
CA HIS A 54 -4.09 10.05 9.03
C HIS A 54 -3.52 9.22 10.16
N GLY A 55 -2.47 8.46 9.89
CA GLY A 55 -1.84 7.63 10.89
C GLY A 55 -0.71 8.30 11.67
N GLY A 56 -0.33 9.51 11.29
CA GLY A 56 0.79 10.19 11.94
C GLY A 56 2.14 9.61 11.57
N GLY A 57 2.20 8.82 10.51
CA GLY A 57 3.39 8.12 10.07
C GLY A 57 3.29 6.63 10.33
N GLY A 58 4.20 5.87 9.74
CA GLY A 58 4.19 4.43 9.90
C GLY A 58 5.32 3.79 9.13
N THR A 59 5.08 2.57 8.65
CA THR A 59 6.05 1.81 7.87
C THR A 59 5.36 1.06 6.75
N VAL A 60 6.13 0.71 5.72
CA VAL A 60 5.69 -0.24 4.71
C VAL A 60 6.70 -1.38 4.62
N LEU A 61 6.18 -2.60 4.53
CA LEU A 61 6.97 -3.79 4.23
C LEU A 61 6.66 -4.19 2.80
N ILE A 62 7.69 -4.22 1.95
CA ILE A 62 7.57 -4.61 0.55
C ILE A 62 8.14 -6.01 0.43
N GLU A 63 7.31 -6.98 0.01
CA GLU A 63 7.72 -8.37 -0.12
C GLU A 63 7.51 -8.85 -1.55
N ARG A 64 8.51 -9.55 -2.09
CA ARG A 64 8.38 -10.23 -3.38
C ARG A 64 7.81 -11.60 -3.10
N MET A 65 6.73 -11.93 -3.82
CA MET A 65 6.00 -13.17 -3.63
C MET A 65 6.21 -14.09 -4.83
N GLU A 66 6.36 -15.37 -4.55
CA GLU A 66 6.38 -16.40 -5.59
C GLU A 66 5.47 -17.55 -5.15
N GLU A 67 4.61 -17.99 -6.06
CA GLU A 67 3.68 -19.06 -5.80
C GLU A 67 3.57 -19.89 -7.07
N GLY A 68 4.36 -20.94 -7.14
CA GLY A 68 4.54 -21.68 -8.39
C GLY A 68 5.19 -20.79 -9.44
N ALA A 69 4.54 -20.66 -10.59
CA ALA A 69 5.01 -19.78 -11.66
C ALA A 69 4.55 -18.32 -11.48
N ARG A 70 3.70 -18.04 -10.50
CA ARG A 70 3.20 -16.69 -10.25
C ARG A 70 4.23 -15.87 -9.49
N LYS A 71 4.40 -14.63 -9.91
CA LYS A 71 5.24 -13.65 -9.21
C LYS A 71 4.39 -12.44 -8.87
N GLY A 72 4.63 -11.88 -7.71
CA GLY A 72 3.86 -10.73 -7.27
C GLY A 72 4.57 -9.93 -6.21
N LEU A 73 3.87 -8.89 -5.75
CA LEU A 73 4.32 -8.05 -4.65
C LEU A 73 3.23 -7.99 -3.60
N ARG A 74 3.64 -8.05 -2.34
CA ARG A 74 2.77 -7.80 -1.20
C ARG A 74 3.32 -6.61 -0.44
N LEU A 75 2.45 -5.64 -0.20
CA LEU A 75 2.79 -4.43 0.54
C LEU A 75 1.96 -4.38 1.81
N THR A 76 2.61 -4.22 2.95
CA THR A 76 1.94 -4.09 4.24
C THR A 76 2.24 -2.73 4.83
N PHE A 77 1.21 -1.90 4.97
CA PHE A 77 1.31 -0.55 5.52
C PHE A 77 0.78 -0.58 6.94
N THR A 78 1.60 -0.16 7.89
CA THR A 78 1.26 -0.17 9.32
C THR A 78 1.46 1.20 9.91
N ASP A 79 0.46 1.70 10.65
CA ASP A 79 0.60 2.93 11.42
C ASP A 79 0.05 2.72 12.83
N GLN A 80 0.43 3.62 13.74
CA GLN A 80 0.02 3.60 15.14
C GLN A 80 -0.94 4.75 15.44
N GLY A 81 -1.67 5.21 14.43
CA GLY A 81 -2.57 6.34 14.54
C GLY A 81 -3.89 6.00 15.23
N PRO A 82 -4.90 6.85 15.04
CA PRO A 82 -6.18 6.71 15.74
C PRO A 82 -7.05 5.56 15.25
N GLY A 83 -6.68 4.90 14.18
CA GLY A 83 -7.49 3.86 13.57
C GLY A 83 -8.58 4.44 12.67
N ILE A 84 -9.36 3.56 12.06
CA ILE A 84 -10.45 3.93 11.15
C ILE A 84 -11.76 3.54 11.83
N PRO A 85 -12.59 4.52 12.21
CA PRO A 85 -13.83 4.21 12.93
C PRO A 85 -14.86 3.46 12.08
N ASP A 86 -14.90 3.71 10.78
CA ASP A 86 -15.85 3.08 9.87
C ASP A 86 -15.12 2.62 8.61
N ILE A 87 -14.67 1.36 8.66
CA ILE A 87 -13.90 0.78 7.57
C ILE A 87 -14.75 0.67 6.30
N GLU A 88 -16.02 0.29 6.42
CA GLU A 88 -16.89 0.17 5.24
C GLU A 88 -17.04 1.49 4.52
N LYS A 89 -17.23 2.57 5.26
CA LYS A 89 -17.32 3.91 4.68
C LYS A 89 -15.99 4.30 4.02
N ALA A 90 -14.88 4.00 4.67
CA ALA A 90 -13.56 4.34 4.15
C ALA A 90 -13.24 3.59 2.86
N LEU A 91 -13.87 2.45 2.63
CA LEU A 91 -13.68 1.65 1.42
C LEU A 91 -14.57 2.07 0.26
N LYS A 92 -15.51 2.97 0.47
CA LYS A 92 -16.37 3.43 -0.62
C LYS A 92 -15.60 4.23 -1.65
N ASP A 93 -16.01 4.07 -2.91
CA ASP A 93 -15.41 4.78 -4.02
C ASP A 93 -15.54 6.30 -3.83
N GLY A 94 -14.45 7.00 -4.10
CA GLY A 94 -14.42 8.44 -4.00
C GLY A 94 -14.32 8.99 -2.59
N TYR A 95 -14.39 8.15 -1.57
CA TYR A 95 -14.23 8.62 -0.20
C TYR A 95 -12.76 8.96 0.05
N THR A 96 -12.52 10.19 0.45
CA THR A 96 -11.19 10.63 0.85
C THR A 96 -11.34 11.68 1.93
N SER A 97 -10.44 11.67 2.90
CA SER A 97 -10.43 12.65 3.97
C SER A 97 -9.24 13.60 3.85
N GLY A 98 -8.68 13.74 2.67
CA GLY A 98 -7.52 14.60 2.45
C GLY A 98 -7.37 14.97 0.99
N ASN A 99 -6.19 15.45 0.64
CA ASN A 99 -5.88 15.93 -0.71
C ASN A 99 -5.42 14.78 -1.63
N GLY A 100 -6.08 13.65 -1.55
CA GLY A 100 -5.78 12.53 -2.42
C GLY A 100 -6.39 12.70 -3.80
N LEU A 101 -6.22 11.69 -4.64
CA LEU A 101 -6.81 11.65 -5.96
C LEU A 101 -8.26 11.18 -5.94
N GLY A 102 -8.86 11.10 -4.74
CA GLY A 102 -10.21 10.60 -4.58
C GLY A 102 -10.33 9.09 -4.61
N LEU A 103 -9.20 8.38 -4.62
CA LEU A 103 -9.18 6.91 -4.66
C LEU A 103 -9.29 6.30 -3.26
N GLY A 104 -8.49 6.80 -2.32
CA GLY A 104 -8.49 6.31 -0.95
C GLY A 104 -8.27 4.82 -0.84
N LEU A 105 -8.78 4.24 0.25
CA LEU A 105 -8.66 2.80 0.50
C LEU A 105 -9.43 1.97 -0.53
N GLY A 106 -10.59 2.43 -0.95
CA GLY A 106 -11.40 1.73 -1.96
C GLY A 106 -10.68 1.62 -3.29
N GLY A 107 -9.99 2.68 -3.68
CA GLY A 107 -9.19 2.67 -4.90
C GLY A 107 -8.02 1.71 -4.81
N ALA A 108 -7.31 1.71 -3.66
CA ALA A 108 -6.23 0.77 -3.45
C ALA A 108 -6.72 -0.67 -3.51
N LYS A 109 -7.88 -0.95 -2.94
CA LYS A 109 -8.48 -2.29 -2.98
C LYS A 109 -8.75 -2.72 -4.41
N ARG A 110 -9.33 -1.84 -5.24
CA ARG A 110 -9.65 -2.17 -6.63
C ARG A 110 -8.41 -2.39 -7.49
N LEU A 111 -7.30 -1.74 -7.15
CA LEU A 111 -6.04 -1.87 -7.90
C LEU A 111 -5.23 -3.08 -7.47
N SER A 112 -5.72 -3.86 -6.52
CA SER A 112 -5.02 -5.01 -5.96
C SER A 112 -5.77 -6.29 -6.27
N ASN A 113 -5.05 -7.41 -6.35
CA ASN A 113 -5.68 -8.72 -6.48
C ASN A 113 -6.20 -9.21 -5.14
N GLU A 114 -5.48 -8.91 -4.07
CA GLU A 114 -5.85 -9.29 -2.71
C GLU A 114 -5.72 -8.07 -1.81
N PHE A 115 -6.64 -7.93 -0.89
CA PHE A 115 -6.69 -6.79 0.01
C PHE A 115 -7.16 -7.23 1.38
N SER A 116 -6.47 -6.81 2.43
CA SER A 116 -6.95 -7.00 3.78
C SER A 116 -6.65 -5.76 4.60
N ILE A 117 -7.52 -5.46 5.55
CA ILE A 117 -7.39 -4.31 6.42
C ILE A 117 -7.77 -4.69 7.84
N TRP A 118 -6.94 -4.25 8.78
CA TRP A 118 -7.22 -4.33 10.20
C TRP A 118 -7.07 -2.94 10.79
N SER A 119 -8.03 -2.55 11.62
CA SER A 119 -7.94 -1.27 12.33
C SER A 119 -8.73 -1.35 13.62
N GLU A 120 -8.19 -0.74 14.68
CA GLU A 120 -8.88 -0.57 15.95
C GLU A 120 -8.70 0.86 16.45
N PRO A 121 -9.73 1.45 17.04
CA PRO A 121 -9.62 2.80 17.61
C PRO A 121 -8.45 2.89 18.59
N ALA A 122 -7.64 3.93 18.42
CA ALA A 122 -6.48 4.23 19.24
C ALA A 122 -5.35 3.20 19.15
N LYS A 123 -5.45 2.20 18.26
CA LYS A 123 -4.40 1.18 18.08
C LYS A 123 -3.75 1.19 16.72
N GLY A 124 -4.31 1.94 15.77
CA GLY A 124 -3.71 2.09 14.46
C GLY A 124 -4.39 1.28 13.38
N THR A 125 -3.71 1.17 12.24
CA THR A 125 -4.25 0.52 11.04
C THR A 125 -3.16 -0.28 10.37
N ARG A 126 -3.53 -1.44 9.83
CA ARG A 126 -2.66 -2.25 8.99
C ARG A 126 -3.41 -2.61 7.72
N VAL A 127 -2.85 -2.25 6.58
CA VAL A 127 -3.43 -2.56 5.27
C VAL A 127 -2.44 -3.39 4.49
N THR A 128 -2.88 -4.54 4.00
CA THR A 128 -2.05 -5.42 3.18
C THR A 128 -2.68 -5.57 1.80
N ILE A 129 -1.90 -5.30 0.77
CA ILE A 129 -2.33 -5.51 -0.61
C ILE A 129 -1.34 -6.43 -1.31
N THR A 130 -1.88 -7.24 -2.22
CA THR A 130 -1.07 -8.12 -3.06
C THR A 130 -1.50 -7.94 -4.50
N ARG A 131 -0.53 -7.82 -5.39
CA ARG A 131 -0.78 -7.81 -6.82
C ARG A 131 0.12 -8.83 -7.49
N TRP A 132 -0.47 -9.66 -8.33
CA TRP A 132 0.24 -10.68 -9.07
C TRP A 132 0.53 -10.16 -10.48
N LYS A 133 1.65 -10.63 -11.02
CA LYS A 133 2.01 -10.34 -12.40
C LYS A 133 0.93 -10.90 -13.33
N SER A 134 0.50 -10.08 -14.25
CA SER A 134 -0.48 -10.49 -15.27
C SER A 134 0.10 -11.49 -16.27
#